data_f26dda2c2020f03765ddd54e25ef1707
#
_entry.id   f26dda2c2020f03765ddd54e25ef1707
#
_cell.length_a   1.000
_cell.length_b   1.000
_cell.length_c   1.000
_cell.angle_alpha   90.00
_cell.angle_beta   90.00
_cell.angle_gamma   90.00
#
_symmetry.space_group_name_H-M   'P 1'
#
loop_
_entity.id
_entity.type
_entity.pdbx_description
1 polymer ?
#
loop_
_entity_poly.entity_id
_entity_poly.type
_entity_poly.pdbx_seq_one_letter_code
_entity_poly.pdbx_strand_id
1 'polypeptide(L)'
;MSDEAELYKRAFEREREARNAAELIVENTSRELYLKNQKLEASLAQLKEQQRVLVQNEKLATLGTLAAGIAHEINNPMAFVHANLATLSDYLEPYAQLVELQREALELPPEQQAEAKARIAQLVKSADLAFFEEELPELLQDTRDGLERVREIISNLRSFARTHTQEREPSDLVAGIQSTLKLLQSQFRTEVVLQQDLQPLPRVNCNSSEINQVFLNLLVNAAHAVEGRRGATVRVATSVEGDKVRVVISDNGVGMSEAVKDQIFVPFFTTKPVGKGTGMGMSIAYGIILDHGGEILVDSVEGEGSTFTILLPIEPPKASQG
;
A
#
# COMPACT_ATOMS: atom_id res chain seq x y z
N MET A 1 2.58 -57.89 -70.81
CA MET A 1 3.10 -56.47 -70.62
C MET A 1 2.00 -55.39 -70.60
N SER A 2 0.84 -55.65 -71.31
CA SER A 2 -0.26 -54.61 -71.26
C SER A 2 -1.04 -54.56 -69.99
N ASP A 3 -1.33 -55.69 -69.33
CA ASP A 3 -2.15 -55.77 -68.13
C ASP A 3 -1.45 -55.22 -66.91
N GLU A 4 -0.16 -55.40 -66.76
CA GLU A 4 0.64 -54.93 -65.64
C GLU A 4 0.78 -53.38 -65.58
N ALA A 5 0.93 -52.79 -66.79
CA ALA A 5 0.97 -51.31 -66.90
C ALA A 5 -0.39 -50.67 -66.57
N GLU A 6 -1.48 -51.33 -66.88
CA GLU A 6 -2.83 -50.85 -66.60
C GLU A 6 -3.15 -51.00 -65.11
N LEU A 7 -2.67 -52.04 -64.43
CA LEU A 7 -2.76 -52.24 -62.99
C LEU A 7 -1.96 -51.14 -62.19
N TYR A 8 -0.74 -50.83 -62.62
CA TYR A 8 0.07 -49.77 -62.08
C TYR A 8 -0.58 -48.38 -62.25
N LYS A 9 -1.17 -48.13 -63.45
CA LYS A 9 -1.86 -46.87 -63.69
C LYS A 9 -3.07 -46.68 -62.79
N ARG A 10 -3.89 -47.71 -62.58
CA ARG A 10 -5.04 -47.67 -61.61
C ARG A 10 -4.60 -47.54 -60.17
N ALA A 11 -3.52 -48.19 -59.78
CA ALA A 11 -2.95 -48.01 -58.43
C ALA A 11 -2.44 -46.58 -58.20
N PHE A 12 -1.74 -46.00 -59.16
CA PHE A 12 -1.26 -44.62 -59.11
C PHE A 12 -2.40 -43.59 -59.05
N GLU A 13 -3.46 -43.79 -59.87
CA GLU A 13 -4.63 -42.90 -59.81
C GLU A 13 -5.35 -42.98 -58.47
N ARG A 14 -5.52 -44.16 -57.88
CA ARG A 14 -6.08 -44.30 -56.51
C ARG A 14 -5.23 -43.64 -55.43
N GLU A 15 -3.93 -43.81 -55.49
CA GLU A 15 -3.00 -43.16 -54.54
C GLU A 15 -3.05 -41.64 -54.67
N ARG A 16 -3.10 -41.09 -55.85
CA ARG A 16 -3.26 -39.66 -56.13
C ARG A 16 -4.59 -39.11 -55.62
N GLU A 17 -5.71 -39.86 -55.87
CA GLU A 17 -7.02 -39.49 -55.34
C GLU A 17 -7.05 -39.49 -53.80
N ALA A 18 -6.48 -40.53 -53.19
CA ALA A 18 -6.38 -40.61 -51.68
C ALA A 18 -5.52 -39.49 -51.10
N ARG A 19 -4.41 -39.14 -51.77
CA ARG A 19 -3.55 -38.03 -51.33
C ARG A 19 -4.26 -36.67 -51.43
N ASN A 20 -4.95 -36.42 -52.53
CA ASN A 20 -5.72 -35.19 -52.73
C ASN A 20 -6.86 -35.07 -51.71
N ALA A 21 -7.54 -36.18 -51.39
CA ALA A 21 -8.57 -36.22 -50.36
C ALA A 21 -7.99 -35.96 -48.96
N ALA A 22 -6.82 -36.52 -48.65
CA ALA A 22 -6.12 -36.28 -47.38
C ALA A 22 -5.65 -34.80 -47.24
N GLU A 23 -5.10 -34.23 -48.32
CA GLU A 23 -4.69 -32.80 -48.32
C GLU A 23 -5.90 -31.88 -48.11
N LEU A 24 -7.04 -32.15 -48.70
CA LEU A 24 -8.28 -31.38 -48.52
C LEU A 24 -8.80 -31.47 -47.04
N ILE A 25 -8.73 -32.68 -46.45
CA ILE A 25 -9.10 -32.87 -45.04
C ILE A 25 -8.17 -32.09 -44.13
N VAL A 26 -6.84 -32.12 -44.36
CA VAL A 26 -5.86 -31.39 -43.57
C VAL A 26 -6.09 -29.87 -43.68
N GLU A 27 -6.35 -29.37 -44.88
CA GLU A 27 -6.62 -27.94 -45.08
C GLU A 27 -7.90 -27.48 -44.36
N ASN A 28 -8.99 -28.26 -44.46
CA ASN A 28 -10.26 -27.95 -43.81
C ASN A 28 -10.15 -28.03 -42.31
N THR A 29 -9.48 -29.05 -41.74
CA THR A 29 -9.27 -29.17 -40.29
C THR A 29 -8.37 -28.09 -39.77
N SER A 30 -7.31 -27.71 -40.48
CA SER A 30 -6.42 -26.61 -40.10
C SER A 30 -7.17 -25.26 -40.06
N ARG A 31 -8.02 -25.02 -41.06
CA ARG A 31 -8.87 -23.81 -41.08
C ARG A 31 -9.90 -23.78 -39.96
N GLU A 32 -10.53 -24.93 -39.70
CA GLU A 32 -11.48 -25.03 -38.57
C GLU A 32 -10.80 -24.81 -37.22
N LEU A 33 -9.63 -25.41 -37.00
CA LEU A 33 -8.80 -25.23 -35.81
C LEU A 33 -8.40 -23.77 -35.62
N TYR A 34 -7.96 -23.09 -36.68
CA TYR A 34 -7.62 -21.67 -36.63
C TYR A 34 -8.80 -20.79 -36.19
N LEU A 35 -9.99 -21.02 -36.77
CA LEU A 35 -11.19 -20.28 -36.43
C LEU A 35 -11.65 -20.56 -34.97
N LYS A 36 -11.52 -21.83 -34.53
CA LYS A 36 -11.81 -22.17 -33.12
C LYS A 36 -10.84 -21.51 -32.15
N ASN A 37 -9.54 -21.47 -32.45
CA ASN A 37 -8.54 -20.77 -31.64
C ASN A 37 -8.83 -19.27 -31.56
N GLN A 38 -9.11 -18.59 -32.66
CA GLN A 38 -9.49 -17.18 -32.64
C GLN A 38 -10.72 -16.92 -31.74
N LYS A 39 -11.74 -17.79 -31.87
CA LYS A 39 -12.95 -17.67 -31.05
C LYS A 39 -12.67 -17.91 -29.55
N LEU A 40 -11.79 -18.87 -29.27
CA LEU A 40 -11.37 -19.15 -27.89
C LEU A 40 -10.60 -17.98 -27.27
N GLU A 41 -9.64 -17.42 -28.03
CA GLU A 41 -8.88 -16.24 -27.59
C GLU A 41 -9.79 -15.04 -27.32
N ALA A 42 -10.76 -14.77 -28.19
CA ALA A 42 -11.74 -13.71 -27.99
C ALA A 42 -12.61 -13.96 -26.74
N SER A 43 -13.05 -15.22 -26.53
CA SER A 43 -13.83 -15.58 -25.34
C SER A 43 -13.01 -15.48 -24.05
N LEU A 44 -11.74 -15.87 -24.08
CA LEU A 44 -10.84 -15.70 -22.92
C LEU A 44 -10.59 -14.23 -22.58
N ALA A 45 -10.40 -13.38 -23.60
CA ALA A 45 -10.28 -11.93 -23.39
C ALA A 45 -11.54 -11.34 -22.77
N GLN A 46 -12.71 -11.75 -23.26
CA GLN A 46 -14.00 -11.31 -22.71
C GLN A 46 -14.22 -11.78 -21.26
N LEU A 47 -13.89 -13.04 -20.95
CA LEU A 47 -13.98 -13.57 -19.59
C LEU A 47 -13.05 -12.83 -18.61
N LYS A 48 -11.81 -12.54 -19.03
CA LYS A 48 -10.86 -11.76 -18.22
C LYS A 48 -11.38 -10.35 -17.93
N GLU A 49 -11.98 -9.69 -18.93
CA GLU A 49 -12.56 -8.36 -18.71
C GLU A 49 -13.79 -8.40 -17.79
N GLN A 50 -14.66 -9.40 -17.95
CA GLN A 50 -15.80 -9.59 -17.04
C GLN A 50 -15.34 -9.86 -15.60
N GLN A 51 -14.34 -10.72 -15.42
CA GLN A 51 -13.76 -11.00 -14.11
C GLN A 51 -13.17 -9.74 -13.48
N ARG A 52 -12.47 -8.91 -14.26
CA ARG A 52 -11.92 -7.63 -13.82
C ARG A 52 -13.02 -6.69 -13.34
N VAL A 53 -14.11 -6.56 -14.10
CA VAL A 53 -15.26 -5.73 -13.73
C VAL A 53 -15.94 -6.26 -12.46
N LEU A 54 -16.09 -7.57 -12.31
CA LEU A 54 -16.66 -8.18 -11.11
C LEU A 54 -15.82 -7.88 -9.86
N VAL A 55 -14.50 -8.09 -9.94
CA VAL A 55 -13.58 -7.78 -8.83
C VAL A 55 -13.64 -6.29 -8.47
N GLN A 56 -13.73 -5.42 -9.48
CA GLN A 56 -13.86 -3.98 -9.23
C GLN A 56 -15.19 -3.64 -8.54
N ASN A 57 -16.29 -4.23 -8.99
CA ASN A 57 -17.60 -4.03 -8.38
C ASN A 57 -17.64 -4.55 -6.94
N GLU A 58 -16.99 -5.68 -6.66
CA GLU A 58 -16.85 -6.22 -5.30
C GLU A 58 -16.04 -5.29 -4.41
N LYS A 59 -14.89 -4.76 -4.90
CA LYS A 59 -14.10 -3.73 -4.19
C LYS A 59 -14.94 -2.48 -3.90
N LEU A 60 -15.71 -1.99 -4.87
CA LEU A 60 -16.58 -0.82 -4.70
C LEU A 60 -17.75 -1.10 -3.75
N ALA A 61 -18.35 -2.29 -3.79
CA ALA A 61 -19.40 -2.69 -2.86
C ALA A 61 -18.86 -2.77 -1.43
N THR A 62 -17.67 -3.37 -1.24
CA THR A 62 -16.96 -3.38 0.05
C THR A 62 -16.69 -1.96 0.54
N LEU A 63 -16.22 -1.06 -0.34
CA LEU A 63 -16.02 0.34 -0.02
C LEU A 63 -17.34 1.04 0.39
N GLY A 64 -18.43 0.73 -0.31
CA GLY A 64 -19.76 1.26 0.02
C GLY A 64 -20.25 0.85 1.41
N THR A 65 -20.05 -0.42 1.81
CA THR A 65 -20.39 -0.89 3.16
C THR A 65 -19.51 -0.28 4.24
N LEU A 66 -18.27 0.09 3.89
CA LEU A 66 -17.29 0.66 4.81
C LEU A 66 -17.30 2.20 4.82
N ALA A 67 -18.08 2.84 3.95
CA ALA A 67 -18.12 4.30 3.81
C ALA A 67 -18.43 5.03 5.12
N ALA A 68 -19.31 4.48 5.95
CA ALA A 68 -19.62 5.05 7.27
C ALA A 68 -18.42 5.00 8.23
N GLY A 69 -17.67 3.90 8.24
CA GLY A 69 -16.43 3.77 9.03
C GLY A 69 -15.34 4.73 8.56
N ILE A 70 -15.16 4.84 7.24
CA ILE A 70 -14.19 5.77 6.64
C ILE A 70 -14.55 7.23 6.97
N ALA A 71 -15.81 7.60 6.83
CA ALA A 71 -16.28 8.95 7.19
C ALA A 71 -15.99 9.24 8.67
N HIS A 72 -16.22 8.26 9.55
CA HIS A 72 -15.91 8.40 10.96
C HIS A 72 -14.40 8.56 11.22
N GLU A 73 -13.56 7.77 10.55
CA GLU A 73 -12.10 7.85 10.68
C GLU A 73 -11.49 9.15 10.10
N ILE A 74 -12.10 9.74 9.08
CA ILE A 74 -11.71 11.06 8.57
C ILE A 74 -12.20 12.16 9.52
N ASN A 75 -13.42 12.07 10.02
CA ASN A 75 -14.01 13.09 10.88
C ASN A 75 -13.29 13.20 12.23
N ASN A 76 -12.75 12.10 12.77
CA ASN A 76 -12.04 12.12 14.05
C ASN A 76 -10.82 13.07 14.02
N PRO A 77 -9.80 12.91 13.15
CA PRO A 77 -8.68 13.84 13.08
C PRO A 77 -9.12 15.24 12.66
N MET A 78 -10.12 15.36 11.79
CA MET A 78 -10.66 16.67 11.40
C MET A 78 -11.27 17.45 12.56
N ALA A 79 -11.92 16.76 13.51
CA ALA A 79 -12.45 17.38 14.71
C ALA A 79 -11.34 17.99 15.58
N PHE A 80 -10.23 17.27 15.78
CA PHE A 80 -9.05 17.79 16.49
C PHE A 80 -8.41 18.96 15.77
N VAL A 81 -8.20 18.85 14.44
CA VAL A 81 -7.67 19.95 13.62
C VAL A 81 -8.55 21.20 13.76
N HIS A 82 -9.88 21.04 13.69
CA HIS A 82 -10.81 22.14 13.82
C HIS A 82 -10.76 22.77 15.24
N ALA A 83 -10.72 21.95 16.29
CA ALA A 83 -10.62 22.42 17.67
C ALA A 83 -9.31 23.20 17.88
N ASN A 84 -8.19 22.67 17.43
CA ASN A 84 -6.87 23.31 17.55
C ASN A 84 -6.81 24.64 16.78
N LEU A 85 -7.39 24.70 15.57
CA LEU A 85 -7.49 25.95 14.82
C LEU A 85 -8.41 26.99 15.49
N ALA A 86 -9.49 26.54 16.13
CA ALA A 86 -10.35 27.44 16.91
C ALA A 86 -9.58 28.02 18.09
N THR A 87 -8.89 27.18 18.87
CA THR A 87 -8.03 27.61 19.98
C THR A 87 -6.96 28.61 19.50
N LEU A 88 -6.29 28.31 18.39
CA LEU A 88 -5.30 29.23 17.80
C LEU A 88 -5.93 30.58 17.43
N SER A 89 -7.13 30.55 16.84
CA SER A 89 -7.87 31.76 16.47
C SER A 89 -8.23 32.61 17.68
N ASP A 90 -8.63 31.98 18.78
CA ASP A 90 -9.01 32.67 20.01
C ASP A 90 -7.82 33.43 20.65
N TYR A 91 -6.60 32.94 20.46
CA TYR A 91 -5.38 33.61 20.96
C TYR A 91 -4.82 34.65 19.99
N LEU A 92 -5.15 34.61 18.71
CA LEU A 92 -4.63 35.59 17.73
C LEU A 92 -5.08 37.02 18.03
N GLU A 93 -6.33 37.22 18.49
CA GLU A 93 -6.84 38.54 18.82
C GLU A 93 -6.12 39.18 20.00
N PRO A 94 -5.95 38.49 21.16
CA PRO A 94 -5.10 38.98 22.27
C PRO A 94 -3.65 39.27 21.86
N TYR A 95 -3.06 38.46 20.99
CA TYR A 95 -1.72 38.72 20.47
C TYR A 95 -1.64 39.96 19.60
N ALA A 96 -2.62 40.17 18.73
CA ALA A 96 -2.71 41.38 17.92
C ALA A 96 -2.84 42.64 18.81
N GLN A 97 -3.69 42.59 19.83
CA GLN A 97 -3.84 43.65 20.82
C GLN A 97 -2.54 43.90 21.59
N LEU A 98 -1.81 42.86 21.98
CA LEU A 98 -0.52 42.97 22.65
C LEU A 98 0.51 43.72 21.80
N VAL A 99 0.61 43.34 20.51
CA VAL A 99 1.51 43.98 19.54
C VAL A 99 1.17 45.48 19.38
N GLU A 100 -0.13 45.82 19.33
CA GLU A 100 -0.57 47.20 19.20
C GLU A 100 -0.27 48.02 20.45
N LEU A 101 -0.56 47.49 21.63
CA LEU A 101 -0.21 48.14 22.90
C LEU A 101 1.30 48.31 23.06
N GLN A 102 2.12 47.36 22.61
CA GLN A 102 3.57 47.50 22.67
C GLN A 102 4.06 48.59 21.71
N ARG A 103 3.47 48.70 20.50
CA ARG A 103 3.80 49.77 19.57
C ARG A 103 3.45 51.15 20.13
N GLU A 104 2.24 51.31 20.68
CA GLU A 104 1.81 52.54 21.33
C GLU A 104 2.76 52.91 22.48
N ALA A 105 3.11 51.95 23.35
CA ALA A 105 3.99 52.18 24.48
C ALA A 105 5.40 52.68 24.11
N LEU A 106 5.91 52.32 22.92
CA LEU A 106 7.19 52.78 22.40
C LEU A 106 7.19 54.26 21.98
N GLU A 107 6.01 54.79 21.59
CA GLU A 107 5.82 56.16 21.13
C GLU A 107 5.48 57.11 22.29
N LEU A 108 5.14 56.60 23.51
CA LEU A 108 4.75 57.42 24.66
C LEU A 108 5.94 58.05 25.36
N PRO A 109 5.75 59.30 25.93
CA PRO A 109 6.76 59.88 26.81
C PRO A 109 7.05 59.01 28.05
N PRO A 110 8.26 59.11 28.63
CA PRO A 110 8.65 58.26 29.77
C PRO A 110 7.69 58.25 30.95
N GLU A 111 6.99 59.37 31.16
CA GLU A 111 6.04 59.58 32.27
C GLU A 111 4.77 58.70 32.10
N GLN A 112 4.40 58.39 30.87
CA GLN A 112 3.19 57.58 30.55
C GLN A 112 3.52 56.12 30.27
N GLN A 113 4.78 55.75 30.10
CA GLN A 113 5.20 54.37 29.84
C GLN A 113 4.90 53.38 30.98
N ALA A 114 4.82 53.86 32.22
CA ALA A 114 4.51 53.00 33.36
C ALA A 114 3.05 52.48 33.33
N GLU A 115 2.10 53.32 32.91
CA GLU A 115 0.70 52.91 32.71
C GLU A 115 0.52 51.95 31.52
N ALA A 116 1.18 52.23 30.43
CA ALA A 116 1.16 51.34 29.26
C ALA A 116 1.73 49.96 29.60
N LYS A 117 2.85 49.87 30.35
CA LYS A 117 3.40 48.60 30.83
C LYS A 117 2.43 47.86 31.75
N ALA A 118 1.70 48.54 32.61
CA ALA A 118 0.70 47.92 33.47
C ALA A 118 -0.46 47.32 32.64
N ARG A 119 -0.93 48.01 31.61
CA ARG A 119 -1.97 47.50 30.66
C ARG A 119 -1.50 46.30 29.91
N ILE A 120 -0.25 46.28 29.38
CA ILE A 120 0.37 45.15 28.72
C ILE A 120 0.43 43.94 29.69
N ALA A 121 0.94 44.13 30.90
CA ALA A 121 1.03 43.07 31.90
C ALA A 121 -0.36 42.50 32.28
N GLN A 122 -1.37 43.33 32.34
CA GLN A 122 -2.74 42.91 32.57
C GLN A 122 -3.30 42.08 31.41
N LEU A 123 -3.07 42.48 30.15
CA LEU A 123 -3.50 41.73 28.98
C LEU A 123 -2.83 40.35 28.91
N VAL A 124 -1.49 40.28 29.08
CA VAL A 124 -0.73 39.03 29.09
C VAL A 124 -1.27 38.06 30.13
N LYS A 125 -1.60 38.57 31.33
CA LYS A 125 -2.15 37.77 32.42
C LYS A 125 -3.60 37.36 32.19
N SER A 126 -4.46 38.26 31.70
CA SER A 126 -5.90 37.98 31.52
C SER A 126 -6.16 37.04 30.35
N ALA A 127 -5.33 37.08 29.30
CA ALA A 127 -5.41 36.20 28.14
C ALA A 127 -4.55 34.93 28.29
N ASP A 128 -3.86 34.75 29.42
CA ASP A 128 -2.99 33.59 29.69
C ASP A 128 -1.99 33.28 28.56
N LEU A 129 -1.40 34.32 27.97
CA LEU A 129 -0.54 34.22 26.81
C LEU A 129 0.72 33.39 27.07
N ALA A 130 1.22 33.39 28.34
CA ALA A 130 2.37 32.58 28.70
C ALA A 130 2.07 31.06 28.60
N PHE A 131 0.91 30.64 29.05
CA PHE A 131 0.45 29.26 28.92
C PHE A 131 0.29 28.87 27.45
N PHE A 132 -0.30 29.76 26.63
CA PHE A 132 -0.43 29.50 25.20
C PHE A 132 0.93 29.36 24.48
N GLU A 133 1.94 30.16 24.86
CA GLU A 133 3.29 30.04 24.28
C GLU A 133 3.92 28.65 24.54
N GLU A 134 3.66 28.07 25.71
CA GLU A 134 4.10 26.70 26.05
C GLU A 134 3.33 25.63 25.26
N GLU A 135 2.02 25.80 25.06
CA GLU A 135 1.13 24.85 24.40
C GLU A 135 1.17 24.94 22.87
N LEU A 136 1.54 26.10 22.31
CA LEU A 136 1.53 26.36 20.87
C LEU A 136 2.30 25.33 20.03
N PRO A 137 3.51 24.89 20.42
CA PRO A 137 4.26 23.88 19.65
C PRO A 137 3.51 22.53 19.57
N GLU A 138 2.90 22.10 20.67
CA GLU A 138 2.13 20.85 20.74
C GLU A 138 0.85 20.96 19.91
N LEU A 139 0.13 22.05 20.03
CA LEU A 139 -1.09 22.34 19.27
C LEU A 139 -0.86 22.36 17.76
N LEU A 140 0.27 22.94 17.31
CA LEU A 140 0.67 22.92 15.92
C LEU A 140 1.09 21.52 15.45
N GLN A 141 1.82 20.77 16.30
CA GLN A 141 2.23 19.41 15.96
C GLN A 141 1.01 18.50 15.85
N ASP A 142 0.07 18.52 16.79
CA ASP A 142 -1.16 17.74 16.77
C ASP A 142 -2.03 18.05 15.51
N THR A 143 -2.06 19.34 15.14
CA THR A 143 -2.76 19.77 13.92
C THR A 143 -2.13 19.16 12.66
N ARG A 144 -0.79 19.14 12.59
CA ARG A 144 -0.04 18.54 11.47
C ARG A 144 -0.24 17.04 11.41
N ASP A 145 -0.17 16.37 12.55
CA ASP A 145 -0.35 14.92 12.65
C ASP A 145 -1.78 14.52 12.26
N GLY A 146 -2.77 15.30 12.65
CA GLY A 146 -4.16 15.14 12.23
C GLY A 146 -4.35 15.25 10.69
N LEU A 147 -3.73 16.26 10.08
CA LEU A 147 -3.77 16.45 8.62
C LEU A 147 -3.04 15.33 7.85
N GLU A 148 -1.86 14.92 8.33
CA GLU A 148 -1.11 13.83 7.70
C GLU A 148 -1.90 12.51 7.76
N ARG A 149 -2.59 12.26 8.88
CA ARG A 149 -3.47 11.11 9.03
C ARG A 149 -4.63 11.12 8.01
N VAL A 150 -5.30 12.26 7.81
CA VAL A 150 -6.35 12.40 6.78
C VAL A 150 -5.79 12.10 5.41
N ARG A 151 -4.59 12.61 5.11
CA ARG A 151 -3.90 12.37 3.84
C ARG A 151 -3.58 10.89 3.63
N GLU A 152 -3.13 10.20 4.68
CA GLU A 152 -2.86 8.77 4.65
C GLU A 152 -4.14 7.96 4.38
N ILE A 153 -5.25 8.26 5.06
CA ILE A 153 -6.54 7.60 4.84
C ILE A 153 -7.00 7.79 3.38
N ILE A 154 -6.94 9.01 2.85
CA ILE A 154 -7.33 9.30 1.46
C ILE A 154 -6.42 8.57 0.47
N SER A 155 -5.10 8.53 0.71
CA SER A 155 -4.13 7.83 -0.13
C SER A 155 -4.42 6.33 -0.17
N ASN A 156 -4.66 5.73 0.98
CA ASN A 156 -4.98 4.32 1.12
C ASN A 156 -6.31 3.98 0.42
N LEU A 157 -7.33 4.81 0.59
CA LEU A 157 -8.62 4.67 -0.08
C LEU A 157 -8.48 4.74 -1.61
N ARG A 158 -7.68 5.69 -2.09
CA ARG A 158 -7.41 5.85 -3.52
C ARG A 158 -6.65 4.65 -4.08
N SER A 159 -5.69 4.10 -3.34
CA SER A 159 -4.96 2.89 -3.71
C SER A 159 -5.88 1.67 -3.79
N PHE A 160 -6.79 1.50 -2.82
CA PHE A 160 -7.76 0.42 -2.81
C PHE A 160 -8.78 0.52 -3.97
N ALA A 161 -9.23 1.73 -4.31
CA ALA A 161 -10.21 1.99 -5.37
C ALA A 161 -9.61 1.94 -6.79
N ARG A 162 -8.29 2.08 -6.94
CA ARG A 162 -7.65 2.07 -8.26
C ARG A 162 -7.71 0.69 -8.90
N THR A 163 -8.16 0.65 -10.13
CA THR A 163 -7.85 -0.42 -11.09
C THR A 163 -6.40 -0.25 -11.53
N HIS A 164 -5.62 -1.32 -11.38
CA HIS A 164 -4.21 -1.35 -11.73
C HIS A 164 -4.02 -1.07 -13.23
N THR A 165 -3.59 0.15 -13.56
CA THR A 165 -3.35 0.59 -14.96
C THR A 165 -1.87 0.74 -15.28
N GLN A 166 -0.97 0.55 -14.30
CA GLN A 166 0.46 0.57 -14.56
C GLN A 166 0.92 -0.79 -15.06
N GLU A 167 1.60 -0.80 -16.20
CA GLU A 167 2.23 -1.99 -16.76
C GLU A 167 3.27 -2.55 -15.78
N ARG A 168 3.31 -3.88 -15.67
CA ARG A 168 4.34 -4.58 -14.92
C ARG A 168 5.64 -4.50 -15.70
N GLU A 169 6.73 -4.21 -15.02
CA GLU A 169 8.06 -4.12 -15.61
C GLU A 169 9.09 -4.89 -14.77
N PRO A 170 10.20 -5.33 -15.37
CA PRO A 170 11.27 -6.01 -14.64
C PRO A 170 11.89 -5.06 -13.61
N SER A 171 11.55 -5.23 -12.34
CA SER A 171 11.88 -4.34 -11.22
C SER A 171 12.90 -4.95 -10.28
N ASP A 172 13.73 -4.11 -9.66
CA ASP A 172 14.70 -4.48 -8.64
C ASP A 172 14.08 -4.32 -7.25
N LEU A 173 13.68 -5.44 -6.63
CA LEU A 173 13.05 -5.42 -5.31
C LEU A 173 14.02 -5.04 -4.19
N VAL A 174 15.31 -5.36 -4.31
CA VAL A 174 16.31 -5.00 -3.29
C VAL A 174 16.47 -3.48 -3.24
N ALA A 175 16.54 -2.83 -4.39
CA ALA A 175 16.56 -1.37 -4.47
C ALA A 175 15.28 -0.73 -3.89
N GLY A 176 14.11 -1.34 -4.13
CA GLY A 176 12.84 -0.94 -3.54
C GLY A 176 12.83 -1.02 -2.01
N ILE A 177 13.29 -2.15 -1.45
CA ILE A 177 13.42 -2.34 0.00
C ILE A 177 14.37 -1.29 0.61
N GLN A 178 15.56 -1.11 0.01
CA GLN A 178 16.54 -0.13 0.50
C GLN A 178 15.99 1.31 0.49
N SER A 179 15.27 1.68 -0.57
CA SER A 179 14.62 2.99 -0.67
C SER A 179 13.57 3.17 0.41
N THR A 180 12.76 2.14 0.67
CA THR A 180 11.74 2.16 1.72
C THR A 180 12.35 2.25 3.12
N LEU A 181 13.42 1.48 3.40
CA LEU A 181 14.14 1.55 4.67
C LEU A 181 14.75 2.94 4.91
N LYS A 182 15.29 3.57 3.86
CA LYS A 182 15.83 4.93 3.94
C LYS A 182 14.74 5.96 4.27
N LEU A 183 13.55 5.83 3.70
CA LEU A 183 12.41 6.69 4.03
C LEU A 183 11.96 6.54 5.49
N LEU A 184 12.04 5.32 6.02
CA LEU A 184 11.62 5.00 7.39
C LEU A 184 12.72 5.20 8.44
N GLN A 185 13.90 5.68 8.06
CA GLN A 185 15.03 5.83 8.97
C GLN A 185 14.71 6.69 10.20
N SER A 186 13.86 7.70 10.04
CA SER A 186 13.39 8.55 11.15
C SER A 186 12.37 7.86 12.07
N GLN A 187 11.67 6.85 11.57
CA GLN A 187 10.68 6.08 12.32
C GLN A 187 11.32 4.98 13.18
N PHE A 188 12.45 4.45 12.73
CA PHE A 188 13.27 3.58 13.54
C PHE A 188 14.06 4.43 14.54
N ARG A 189 13.53 4.60 15.75
CA ARG A 189 14.22 5.32 16.82
C ARG A 189 15.61 4.74 17.03
N THR A 190 16.52 5.50 17.59
CA THR A 190 17.95 5.19 17.80
C THR A 190 18.20 3.85 18.52
N GLU A 191 17.18 3.32 19.18
CA GLU A 191 17.23 2.06 19.96
C GLU A 191 16.85 0.82 19.18
N VAL A 192 16.34 0.94 17.93
CA VAL A 192 15.92 -0.21 17.10
C VAL A 192 17.09 -0.69 16.26
N VAL A 193 17.47 -1.96 16.40
CA VAL A 193 18.49 -2.60 15.56
C VAL A 193 17.87 -3.08 14.27
N LEU A 194 18.21 -2.42 13.16
CA LEU A 194 17.79 -2.83 11.82
C LEU A 194 18.83 -3.80 11.22
N GLN A 195 18.46 -5.07 11.10
CA GLN A 195 19.29 -6.13 10.49
C GLN A 195 18.88 -6.32 9.02
N GLN A 196 19.83 -6.22 8.12
CA GLN A 196 19.61 -6.39 6.69
C GLN A 196 20.46 -7.55 6.16
N ASP A 197 19.79 -8.58 5.62
CA ASP A 197 20.38 -9.73 4.95
C ASP A 197 19.82 -9.79 3.51
N LEU A 198 20.20 -8.78 2.73
CA LEU A 198 19.67 -8.54 1.39
C LEU A 198 20.55 -9.25 0.35
N GLN A 199 20.19 -10.50 0.03
CA GLN A 199 20.82 -11.21 -1.07
C GLN A 199 20.37 -10.64 -2.42
N PRO A 200 21.23 -10.66 -3.45
CA PRO A 200 20.85 -10.26 -4.80
C PRO A 200 19.67 -11.10 -5.32
N LEU A 201 18.67 -10.42 -5.86
CA LEU A 201 17.49 -11.06 -6.45
C LEU A 201 17.50 -10.86 -7.98
N PRO A 202 16.94 -11.79 -8.76
CA PRO A 202 16.60 -11.53 -10.15
C PRO A 202 15.56 -10.41 -10.23
N ARG A 203 15.49 -9.72 -11.36
CA ARG A 203 14.43 -8.74 -11.60
C ARG A 203 13.07 -9.46 -11.64
N VAL A 204 12.10 -8.91 -10.93
CA VAL A 204 10.74 -9.43 -10.85
C VAL A 204 9.82 -8.58 -11.73
N ASN A 205 9.02 -9.22 -12.56
CA ASN A 205 8.05 -8.51 -13.40
C ASN A 205 6.83 -8.08 -12.59
N CYS A 206 6.88 -6.85 -12.05
CA CYS A 206 5.88 -6.33 -11.13
C CYS A 206 5.66 -4.82 -11.30
N ASN A 207 4.62 -4.29 -10.67
CA ASN A 207 4.46 -2.86 -10.44
C ASN A 207 5.29 -2.46 -9.23
N SER A 208 6.44 -1.84 -9.47
CA SER A 208 7.41 -1.45 -8.43
C SER A 208 6.80 -0.54 -7.36
N SER A 209 5.91 0.37 -7.74
CA SER A 209 5.26 1.30 -6.80
C SER A 209 4.35 0.56 -5.81
N GLU A 210 3.59 -0.43 -6.29
CA GLU A 210 2.70 -1.25 -5.45
C GLU A 210 3.50 -2.16 -4.53
N ILE A 211 4.53 -2.80 -5.04
CA ILE A 211 5.39 -3.66 -4.20
C ILE A 211 6.12 -2.84 -3.12
N ASN A 212 6.59 -1.63 -3.45
CA ASN A 212 7.18 -0.73 -2.46
C ASN A 212 6.17 -0.31 -1.38
N GLN A 213 4.89 -0.16 -1.73
CA GLN A 213 3.82 0.08 -0.76
C GLN A 213 3.62 -1.12 0.19
N VAL A 214 3.74 -2.36 -0.31
CA VAL A 214 3.73 -3.56 0.55
C VAL A 214 4.88 -3.49 1.56
N PHE A 215 6.10 -3.21 1.09
CA PHE A 215 7.26 -3.09 1.98
C PHE A 215 7.07 -1.98 3.01
N LEU A 216 6.55 -0.83 2.61
CA LEU A 216 6.26 0.28 3.51
C LEU A 216 5.27 -0.14 4.60
N ASN A 217 4.15 -0.75 4.23
CA ASN A 217 3.12 -1.18 5.19
C ASN A 217 3.65 -2.18 6.22
N LEU A 218 4.43 -3.17 5.77
CA LEU A 218 5.02 -4.17 6.66
C LEU A 218 6.10 -3.59 7.58
N LEU A 219 6.98 -2.75 7.05
CA LEU A 219 8.07 -2.14 7.82
C LEU A 219 7.56 -1.13 8.85
N VAL A 220 6.52 -0.33 8.51
CA VAL A 220 5.83 0.55 9.47
C VAL A 220 5.16 -0.25 10.57
N ASN A 221 4.55 -1.39 10.24
CA ASN A 221 3.95 -2.26 11.26
C ASN A 221 5.02 -2.88 12.17
N ALA A 222 6.14 -3.34 11.61
CA ALA A 222 7.26 -3.86 12.40
C ALA A 222 7.86 -2.77 13.33
N ALA A 223 8.04 -1.54 12.83
CA ALA A 223 8.53 -0.42 13.65
C ALA A 223 7.60 -0.14 14.84
N HIS A 224 6.28 -0.11 14.63
CA HIS A 224 5.30 0.05 15.70
C HIS A 224 5.27 -1.13 16.69
N ALA A 225 5.43 -2.37 16.18
CA ALA A 225 5.40 -3.56 17.04
C ALA A 225 6.54 -3.59 18.06
N VAL A 226 7.67 -2.98 17.73
CA VAL A 226 8.86 -2.93 18.59
C VAL A 226 8.96 -1.64 19.43
N GLU A 227 8.02 -0.71 19.31
CA GLU A 227 8.06 0.57 20.00
C GLU A 227 8.10 0.40 21.54
N GLY A 228 9.05 1.07 22.18
CA GLY A 228 9.26 0.99 23.64
C GLY A 228 9.87 -0.31 24.17
N ARG A 229 10.24 -1.25 23.28
CA ARG A 229 10.84 -2.54 23.67
C ARG A 229 12.36 -2.42 23.79
N ARG A 230 12.93 -2.92 24.90
CA ARG A 230 14.39 -3.02 25.02
C ARG A 230 14.94 -4.09 24.09
N GLY A 231 16.02 -3.78 23.36
CA GLY A 231 16.61 -4.70 22.38
C GLY A 231 15.72 -4.91 21.16
N ALA A 232 14.92 -3.88 20.79
CA ALA A 232 14.08 -3.87 19.62
C ALA A 232 14.88 -4.19 18.35
N THR A 233 14.43 -5.19 17.59
CA THR A 233 15.09 -5.63 16.36
C THR A 233 14.05 -5.81 15.26
N VAL A 234 14.35 -5.26 14.08
CA VAL A 234 13.63 -5.53 12.83
C VAL A 234 14.63 -6.10 11.85
N ARG A 235 14.32 -7.24 11.27
CA ARG A 235 15.16 -7.92 10.28
C ARG A 235 14.45 -7.97 8.94
N VAL A 236 15.20 -7.65 7.87
CA VAL A 236 14.77 -7.81 6.48
C VAL A 236 15.75 -8.73 5.78
N ALA A 237 15.23 -9.81 5.18
CA ALA A 237 16.04 -10.77 4.43
C ALA A 237 15.41 -11.04 3.06
N THR A 238 16.26 -11.30 2.07
CA THR A 238 15.83 -11.67 0.72
C THR A 238 16.53 -12.94 0.27
N SER A 239 15.84 -13.79 -0.46
CA SER A 239 16.39 -15.02 -1.05
C SER A 239 15.60 -15.42 -2.29
N VAL A 240 16.14 -16.36 -3.05
CA VAL A 240 15.45 -17.00 -4.18
C VAL A 240 15.02 -18.40 -3.77
N GLU A 241 13.76 -18.75 -4.02
CA GLU A 241 13.17 -20.05 -3.72
C GLU A 241 12.48 -20.62 -4.98
N GLY A 242 13.22 -21.44 -5.74
CA GLY A 242 12.74 -21.96 -7.02
C GLY A 242 12.52 -20.86 -8.06
N ASP A 243 11.29 -20.72 -8.53
CA ASP A 243 10.85 -19.69 -9.48
C ASP A 243 10.29 -18.43 -8.82
N LYS A 244 10.41 -18.34 -7.49
CA LYS A 244 9.92 -17.22 -6.68
C LYS A 244 11.07 -16.50 -5.98
N VAL A 245 10.89 -15.22 -5.76
CA VAL A 245 11.68 -14.46 -4.78
C VAL A 245 10.96 -14.50 -3.45
N ARG A 246 11.75 -14.61 -2.40
CA ARG A 246 11.28 -14.62 -1.01
C ARG A 246 11.81 -13.38 -0.30
N VAL A 247 10.90 -12.59 0.26
CA VAL A 247 11.23 -11.44 1.12
C VAL A 247 10.66 -11.70 2.51
N VAL A 248 11.50 -11.63 3.53
CA VAL A 248 11.12 -11.85 4.93
C VAL A 248 11.33 -10.58 5.71
N ILE A 249 10.29 -10.14 6.40
CA ILE A 249 10.33 -9.02 7.34
C ILE A 249 9.92 -9.56 8.70
N SER A 250 10.82 -9.51 9.67
CA SER A 250 10.56 -10.02 11.02
C SER A 250 10.89 -8.96 12.06
N ASP A 251 10.12 -8.97 13.13
CA ASP A 251 10.29 -8.14 14.30
C ASP A 251 10.27 -9.00 15.57
N ASN A 252 10.91 -8.54 16.64
CA ASN A 252 10.78 -9.10 17.97
C ASN A 252 9.82 -8.29 18.86
N GLY A 253 8.78 -7.74 18.25
CA GLY A 253 7.79 -6.87 18.86
C GLY A 253 6.76 -7.59 19.74
N VAL A 254 5.61 -6.97 19.87
CA VAL A 254 4.50 -7.48 20.72
C VAL A 254 3.86 -8.76 20.20
N GLY A 255 4.08 -9.11 18.92
CA GLY A 255 3.46 -10.28 18.29
C GLY A 255 1.94 -10.21 18.22
N MET A 256 1.31 -11.34 17.85
CA MET A 256 -0.13 -11.44 17.66
C MET A 256 -0.65 -12.78 18.18
N SER A 257 -1.85 -12.75 18.79
CA SER A 257 -2.62 -13.95 19.10
C SER A 257 -3.21 -14.59 17.83
N GLU A 258 -3.63 -15.86 17.87
CA GLU A 258 -4.27 -16.53 16.74
C GLU A 258 -5.51 -15.76 16.25
N ALA A 259 -6.35 -15.27 17.15
CA ALA A 259 -7.53 -14.50 16.81
C ALA A 259 -7.21 -13.20 16.06
N VAL A 260 -6.07 -12.58 16.33
CA VAL A 260 -5.59 -11.39 15.61
C VAL A 260 -5.02 -11.79 14.25
N LYS A 261 -4.24 -12.88 14.17
CA LYS A 261 -3.67 -13.38 12.90
C LYS A 261 -4.77 -13.68 11.86
N ASP A 262 -5.88 -14.25 12.28
CA ASP A 262 -7.02 -14.55 11.40
C ASP A 262 -7.68 -13.28 10.80
N GLN A 263 -7.49 -12.14 11.43
CA GLN A 263 -8.17 -10.89 11.06
C GLN A 263 -7.25 -9.81 10.49
N ILE A 264 -5.92 -9.97 10.54
CA ILE A 264 -4.99 -8.90 10.14
C ILE A 264 -5.15 -8.43 8.70
N PHE A 265 -5.66 -9.28 7.82
CA PHE A 265 -5.91 -8.95 6.42
C PHE A 265 -7.32 -8.43 6.15
N VAL A 266 -8.20 -8.41 7.17
CA VAL A 266 -9.54 -7.83 7.06
C VAL A 266 -9.41 -6.31 7.02
N PRO A 267 -10.01 -5.63 6.03
CA PRO A 267 -9.98 -4.18 5.97
C PRO A 267 -10.50 -3.53 7.25
N PHE A 268 -9.81 -2.46 7.70
CA PHE A 268 -10.10 -1.67 8.92
C PHE A 268 -9.88 -2.41 10.25
N PHE A 269 -9.48 -3.66 10.23
CA PHE A 269 -9.09 -4.33 11.46
C PHE A 269 -7.78 -3.74 12.01
N THR A 270 -7.79 -3.32 13.25
CA THR A 270 -6.60 -2.79 13.95
C THR A 270 -6.67 -3.07 15.45
N THR A 271 -5.55 -3.43 16.04
CA THR A 271 -5.36 -3.55 17.48
C THR A 271 -4.78 -2.27 18.09
N LYS A 272 -4.44 -1.28 17.27
CA LYS A 272 -3.91 0.01 17.71
C LYS A 272 -5.02 0.89 18.30
N PRO A 273 -4.69 1.77 19.29
CA PRO A 273 -5.66 2.72 19.82
C PRO A 273 -6.31 3.56 18.73
N VAL A 274 -7.54 4.00 19.00
CA VAL A 274 -8.25 4.93 18.11
C VAL A 274 -7.35 6.13 17.84
N GLY A 275 -7.10 6.38 16.58
CA GLY A 275 -6.21 7.46 16.20
C GLY A 275 -4.80 7.03 15.74
N LYS A 276 -4.36 5.79 15.94
CA LYS A 276 -2.99 5.33 15.61
C LYS A 276 -2.89 4.23 14.55
N GLY A 277 -4.00 3.81 13.97
CA GLY A 277 -4.01 2.81 12.89
C GLY A 277 -5.26 2.92 12.03
N THR A 278 -5.10 2.88 10.71
CA THR A 278 -6.22 2.88 9.75
C THR A 278 -6.80 1.48 9.51
N GLY A 279 -6.11 0.42 9.95
CA GLY A 279 -6.49 -0.96 9.68
C GLY A 279 -6.46 -1.37 8.20
N MET A 280 -6.00 -0.49 7.30
CA MET A 280 -6.01 -0.76 5.85
C MET A 280 -4.68 -1.28 5.30
N GLY A 281 -3.56 -1.00 5.96
CA GLY A 281 -2.23 -1.31 5.42
C GLY A 281 -2.01 -2.79 5.09
N MET A 282 -2.47 -3.69 5.96
CA MET A 282 -2.30 -5.14 5.77
C MET A 282 -3.23 -5.71 4.70
N SER A 283 -4.47 -5.25 4.62
CA SER A 283 -5.41 -5.67 3.56
C SER A 283 -4.96 -5.19 2.17
N ILE A 284 -4.39 -3.99 2.07
CA ILE A 284 -3.79 -3.46 0.84
C ILE A 284 -2.57 -4.30 0.45
N ALA A 285 -1.67 -4.59 1.39
CA ALA A 285 -0.49 -5.42 1.14
C ALA A 285 -0.87 -6.81 0.62
N TYR A 286 -1.86 -7.44 1.24
CA TYR A 286 -2.39 -8.73 0.83
C TYR A 286 -2.97 -8.69 -0.58
N GLY A 287 -3.81 -7.71 -0.89
CA GLY A 287 -4.40 -7.54 -2.22
C GLY A 287 -3.34 -7.33 -3.31
N ILE A 288 -2.33 -6.49 -3.07
CA ILE A 288 -1.24 -6.24 -4.01
C ILE A 288 -0.45 -7.54 -4.30
N ILE A 289 -0.12 -8.31 -3.27
CA ILE A 289 0.65 -9.55 -3.44
C ILE A 289 -0.15 -10.59 -4.23
N LEU A 290 -1.43 -10.76 -3.92
CA LEU A 290 -2.32 -11.66 -4.68
C LEU A 290 -2.46 -11.23 -6.14
N ASP A 291 -2.64 -9.94 -6.40
CA ASP A 291 -2.73 -9.41 -7.77
C ASP A 291 -1.44 -9.68 -8.58
N HIS A 292 -0.29 -9.79 -7.90
CA HIS A 292 1.00 -10.16 -8.52
C HIS A 292 1.21 -11.68 -8.63
N GLY A 293 0.22 -12.50 -8.27
CA GLY A 293 0.32 -13.96 -8.28
C GLY A 293 1.24 -14.52 -7.21
N GLY A 294 1.50 -13.71 -6.18
CA GLY A 294 2.30 -14.06 -5.02
C GLY A 294 1.48 -14.56 -3.84
N GLU A 295 2.16 -14.76 -2.74
CA GLU A 295 1.60 -15.22 -1.46
C GLU A 295 2.24 -14.42 -0.32
N ILE A 296 1.46 -14.11 0.71
CA ILE A 296 1.95 -13.53 1.96
C ILE A 296 1.58 -14.46 3.11
N LEU A 297 2.62 -14.92 3.82
CA LEU A 297 2.49 -15.78 4.99
C LEU A 297 2.82 -14.98 6.24
N VAL A 298 2.15 -15.31 7.34
CA VAL A 298 2.40 -14.71 8.65
C VAL A 298 2.64 -15.79 9.70
N ASP A 299 3.72 -15.62 10.43
CA ASP A 299 4.03 -16.39 11.63
C ASP A 299 4.25 -15.42 12.77
N SER A 300 3.52 -15.60 13.88
CA SER A 300 3.56 -14.67 15.01
C SER A 300 3.15 -15.34 16.29
N VAL A 301 3.86 -14.99 17.36
CA VAL A 301 3.57 -15.41 18.72
C VAL A 301 3.47 -14.17 19.61
N GLU A 302 2.40 -14.08 20.37
CA GLU A 302 2.16 -12.96 21.29
C GLU A 302 3.31 -12.84 22.31
N GLY A 303 3.90 -11.65 22.40
CA GLY A 303 5.06 -11.37 23.25
C GLY A 303 6.43 -11.71 22.64
N GLU A 304 6.53 -12.43 21.53
CA GLU A 304 7.78 -12.84 20.89
C GLU A 304 8.10 -12.05 19.62
N GLY A 305 7.06 -11.68 18.85
CA GLY A 305 7.19 -10.92 17.61
C GLY A 305 6.44 -11.52 16.44
N SER A 306 6.70 -10.98 15.24
CA SER A 306 6.04 -11.42 14.01
C SER A 306 7.03 -11.58 12.88
N THR A 307 6.73 -12.50 11.96
CA THR A 307 7.46 -12.74 10.72
C THR A 307 6.48 -12.77 9.56
N PHE A 308 6.66 -11.85 8.63
CA PHE A 308 5.93 -11.82 7.37
C PHE A 308 6.83 -12.32 6.26
N THR A 309 6.38 -13.33 5.52
CA THR A 309 7.08 -13.88 4.35
C THR A 309 6.27 -13.60 3.10
N ILE A 310 6.86 -12.87 2.16
CA ILE A 310 6.31 -12.59 0.85
C ILE A 310 6.98 -13.53 -0.15
N LEU A 311 6.19 -14.23 -0.95
CA LEU A 311 6.63 -15.05 -2.07
C LEU A 311 6.08 -14.44 -3.36
N LEU A 312 6.94 -13.97 -4.25
CA LEU A 312 6.56 -13.40 -5.54
C LEU A 312 7.16 -14.20 -6.69
N PRO A 313 6.39 -14.60 -7.71
CA PRO A 313 6.95 -15.24 -8.89
C PRO A 313 7.87 -14.25 -9.62
N ILE A 314 9.03 -14.72 -10.09
CA ILE A 314 10.00 -13.92 -10.85
C ILE A 314 9.35 -13.45 -12.16
N GLU A 315 8.65 -14.36 -12.84
CA GLU A 315 7.79 -14.02 -13.95
C GLU A 315 6.32 -14.24 -13.57
N PRO A 316 5.40 -13.40 -14.05
CA PRO A 316 3.98 -13.63 -13.81
C PRO A 316 3.63 -15.05 -14.30
N PRO A 317 2.76 -15.78 -13.59
CA PRO A 317 2.33 -17.10 -14.03
C PRO A 317 1.86 -16.97 -15.47
N LYS A 318 2.49 -17.71 -16.37
CA LYS A 318 2.05 -17.82 -17.76
C LYS A 318 0.58 -18.18 -17.67
N ALA A 319 -0.28 -17.31 -18.23
CA ALA A 319 -1.68 -17.68 -18.40
C ALA A 319 -1.65 -19.08 -19.02
N SER A 320 -2.12 -20.08 -18.26
CA SER A 320 -2.10 -21.48 -18.68
C SER A 320 -2.66 -21.54 -20.09
N GLN A 321 -1.76 -21.77 -21.05
CA GLN A 321 -2.13 -22.22 -22.38
C GLN A 321 -2.62 -23.64 -22.16
N GLY A 322 -3.90 -23.80 -21.90
CA GLY A 322 -4.62 -25.03 -21.86
C GLY A 322 -5.70 -25.01 -22.92
#